data_d8ee04f606a51cda73f7c4c13e542bd6
#
_entry.id   d8ee04f606a51cda73f7c4c13e542bd6
#
_cell.length_a   1.000
_cell.length_b   1.000
_cell.length_c   1.000
_cell.angle_alpha   90.00
_cell.angle_beta   90.00
_cell.angle_gamma   90.00
#
_symmetry.space_group_name_H-M   'P 1'
#
loop_
_entity.id
_entity.type
_entity.pdbx_description
1 polymer ?
#
loop_
_entity_poly.entity_id
_entity_poly.type
_entity_poly.pdbx_seq_one_letter_code
_entity_poly.pdbx_strand_id
1 'polypeptide(L)'
;LATRRDTVDFINEKKLSELPGESTILTGEIHGEFPESSLPTQMELEVKPGAQIIFIKNDYDHRWVNGTIGTISGIDEEDTLYVITEDGQEFDVKKDSWRNIRYKYNELEKKIEEEELGVFIQYPIRLAWAITIHKSQGLTFSRVVIDFTGGVFAGGQAYVALSRCTSLDGIQLKKQITRGDIFVRPEIVKFSQRFNNRQSIEKALKQAQADVQYVEAVQHFDKGDFERFLEQFFLAIHSRYDIEKPLIKRFIRKKLGIINNLKVENKRLKDQFHVQRKNLEKYAREYYLMGNECIIQAHDSRAAIANYDKAIELNPSYTDAWVRKGITLHNDKEYYEAEVCLNEARKN
;
A
#
# COMPACT_ATOMS: atom_id res chain seq x y z
N LEU A 1 11.38 21.43 -33.42
CA LEU A 1 10.85 20.11 -33.02
C LEU A 1 10.70 19.23 -34.25
N ALA A 2 11.11 17.97 -34.19
CA ALA A 2 10.97 17.03 -35.30
C ALA A 2 10.30 15.72 -34.85
N THR A 3 9.67 15.01 -35.79
CA THR A 3 8.98 13.74 -35.53
C THR A 3 9.94 12.58 -35.32
N ARG A 4 11.12 12.59 -35.98
CA ARG A 4 12.09 11.50 -35.99
C ARG A 4 13.41 11.88 -35.34
N ARG A 5 14.06 10.88 -34.73
CA ARG A 5 15.35 11.04 -34.07
C ARG A 5 16.45 11.38 -35.09
N ASP A 6 16.51 10.65 -36.21
CA ASP A 6 17.52 10.86 -37.27
C ASP A 6 17.53 12.30 -37.79
N THR A 7 16.35 12.92 -37.95
CA THR A 7 16.21 14.33 -38.33
C THR A 7 16.79 15.28 -37.28
N VAL A 8 16.57 14.96 -36.01
CA VAL A 8 17.10 15.73 -34.88
C VAL A 8 18.61 15.64 -34.82
N ASP A 9 19.15 14.42 -34.91
CA ASP A 9 20.59 14.17 -34.86
C ASP A 9 21.30 14.89 -36.03
N PHE A 10 20.78 14.75 -37.24
CA PHE A 10 21.30 15.45 -38.42
C PHE A 10 21.31 16.99 -38.24
N ILE A 11 20.23 17.59 -37.71
CA ILE A 11 20.16 19.05 -37.50
C ILE A 11 21.20 19.48 -36.44
N ASN A 12 21.31 18.74 -35.35
CA ASN A 12 22.24 19.06 -34.28
C ASN A 12 23.70 18.92 -34.74
N GLU A 13 24.07 17.84 -35.41
CA GLU A 13 25.42 17.64 -35.98
C GLU A 13 25.77 18.73 -36.98
N LYS A 14 24.87 19.02 -37.95
CA LYS A 14 25.06 20.10 -38.89
C LYS A 14 25.29 21.46 -38.23
N LYS A 15 24.47 21.78 -37.22
CA LYS A 15 24.59 23.05 -36.48
C LYS A 15 25.88 23.12 -35.67
N LEU A 16 26.30 22.01 -35.08
CA LEU A 16 27.57 21.93 -34.38
C LEU A 16 28.74 22.12 -35.32
N SER A 17 28.71 21.52 -36.52
CA SER A 17 29.76 21.67 -37.54
C SER A 17 29.86 23.10 -38.11
N GLU A 18 28.75 23.86 -38.14
CA GLU A 18 28.71 25.26 -38.58
C GLU A 18 29.35 26.23 -37.55
N LEU A 19 29.53 25.81 -36.30
CA LEU A 19 30.19 26.64 -35.29
C LEU A 19 31.70 26.71 -35.50
N PRO A 20 32.31 27.89 -35.31
CA PRO A 20 33.77 28.04 -35.37
C PRO A 20 34.44 27.36 -34.16
N GLY A 21 35.74 27.08 -34.29
CA GLY A 21 36.55 26.51 -33.22
C GLY A 21 36.62 24.96 -33.22
N GLU A 22 37.49 24.46 -32.38
CA GLU A 22 37.73 23.02 -32.23
C GLU A 22 36.63 22.40 -31.38
N SER A 23 36.27 21.15 -31.67
CA SER A 23 35.32 20.39 -30.89
C SER A 23 36.02 19.68 -29.74
N THR A 24 35.35 19.60 -28.61
CA THR A 24 35.74 18.80 -27.43
C THR A 24 34.82 17.60 -27.32
N ILE A 25 35.38 16.41 -27.12
CA ILE A 25 34.62 15.19 -26.89
C ILE A 25 34.61 14.91 -25.41
N LEU A 26 33.43 14.99 -24.82
CA LEU A 26 33.18 14.68 -23.40
C LEU A 26 32.76 13.22 -23.31
N THR A 27 33.61 12.37 -22.74
CA THR A 27 33.38 10.93 -22.62
C THR A 27 32.69 10.60 -21.32
N GLY A 28 31.59 9.83 -21.41
CA GLY A 28 30.88 9.26 -20.27
C GLY A 28 31.55 8.02 -19.71
N GLU A 29 31.09 7.56 -18.57
CA GLU A 29 31.61 6.39 -17.89
C GLU A 29 30.44 5.48 -17.47
N ILE A 30 30.63 4.16 -17.63
CA ILE A 30 29.64 3.15 -17.19
C ILE A 30 30.30 2.27 -16.14
N HIS A 31 29.67 2.14 -14.99
CA HIS A 31 30.04 1.19 -13.95
C HIS A 31 28.91 0.18 -13.78
N GLY A 32 29.20 -1.11 -13.88
CA GLY A 32 28.21 -2.18 -13.82
C GLY A 32 27.40 -2.34 -15.11
N GLU A 33 26.13 -2.74 -14.99
CA GLU A 33 25.25 -2.99 -16.13
C GLU A 33 24.39 -1.75 -16.45
N PHE A 34 24.65 -1.13 -17.62
CA PHE A 34 23.83 -0.04 -18.12
C PHE A 34 23.64 -0.20 -19.64
N PRO A 35 22.42 -0.57 -20.11
CA PRO A 35 22.17 -0.80 -21.54
C PRO A 35 22.34 0.47 -22.35
N GLU A 36 23.02 0.40 -23.50
CA GLU A 36 23.20 1.55 -24.41
C GLU A 36 21.88 2.18 -24.86
N SER A 37 20.82 1.36 -25.05
CA SER A 37 19.50 1.85 -25.43
C SER A 37 18.82 2.71 -24.35
N SER A 38 19.32 2.62 -23.11
CA SER A 38 18.79 3.35 -21.93
C SER A 38 19.62 4.58 -21.58
N LEU A 39 20.70 4.85 -22.31
CA LEU A 39 21.55 6.02 -22.05
C LEU A 39 20.74 7.32 -22.18
N PRO A 40 20.74 8.15 -21.14
CA PRO A 40 20.02 9.43 -21.15
C PRO A 40 20.62 10.44 -22.12
N THR A 41 21.93 10.38 -22.35
CA THR A 41 22.67 11.16 -23.36
C THR A 41 23.70 10.27 -24.08
N GLN A 42 24.47 10.84 -24.99
CA GLN A 42 25.49 10.11 -25.75
C GLN A 42 26.68 9.75 -24.85
N MET A 43 27.29 8.59 -25.10
CA MET A 43 28.52 8.16 -24.42
C MET A 43 29.67 9.12 -24.72
N GLU A 44 29.80 9.46 -26.00
CA GLU A 44 30.74 10.49 -26.48
C GLU A 44 29.90 11.71 -26.90
N LEU A 45 29.98 12.77 -26.16
CA LEU A 45 29.24 14.00 -26.42
C LEU A 45 30.18 15.04 -27.01
N GLU A 46 30.06 15.27 -28.31
CA GLU A 46 30.82 16.30 -28.99
C GLU A 46 30.17 17.67 -28.79
N VAL A 47 30.94 18.63 -28.31
CA VAL A 47 30.50 20.00 -28.00
C VAL A 47 31.50 21.04 -28.48
N LYS A 48 31.02 22.28 -28.62
CA LYS A 48 31.84 23.48 -28.91
C LYS A 48 31.33 24.66 -28.11
N PRO A 49 32.16 25.65 -27.78
CA PRO A 49 31.66 26.93 -27.35
C PRO A 49 30.65 27.52 -28.35
N GLY A 50 29.56 28.07 -27.87
CA GLY A 50 28.42 28.53 -28.68
C GLY A 50 27.39 27.44 -29.02
N ALA A 51 27.60 26.19 -28.61
CA ALA A 51 26.63 25.14 -28.84
C ALA A 51 25.39 25.31 -27.94
N GLN A 52 24.21 25.21 -28.55
CA GLN A 52 22.94 25.22 -27.87
C GLN A 52 22.64 23.84 -27.25
N ILE A 53 22.38 23.81 -25.98
CA ILE A 53 22.10 22.59 -25.22
C ILE A 53 20.77 22.69 -24.47
N ILE A 54 20.32 21.52 -24.05
CA ILE A 54 19.22 21.38 -23.09
C ILE A 54 19.69 20.51 -21.93
N PHE A 55 19.38 20.94 -20.71
CA PHE A 55 19.59 20.13 -19.52
C PHE A 55 18.58 18.98 -19.48
N ILE A 56 19.03 17.76 -19.18
CA ILE A 56 18.23 16.55 -19.16
C ILE A 56 18.02 15.99 -17.75
N LYS A 57 18.47 16.70 -16.75
CA LYS A 57 18.32 16.39 -15.33
C LYS A 57 18.20 17.68 -14.53
N ASN A 58 17.42 17.65 -13.46
CA ASN A 58 17.34 18.77 -12.51
C ASN A 58 18.65 18.87 -11.75
N ASP A 59 19.13 20.09 -11.52
CA ASP A 59 20.28 20.35 -10.66
C ASP A 59 19.94 20.12 -9.20
N TYR A 60 20.90 19.64 -8.44
CA TYR A 60 20.72 19.39 -7.00
C TYR A 60 20.47 20.70 -6.22
N ASP A 61 21.19 21.78 -6.59
CA ASP A 61 21.07 23.10 -5.99
C ASP A 61 19.98 23.97 -6.63
N HIS A 62 19.12 23.36 -7.47
CA HIS A 62 18.01 24.03 -8.16
C HIS A 62 18.42 25.20 -9.09
N ARG A 63 19.66 25.22 -9.58
CA ARG A 63 20.18 26.24 -10.52
C ARG A 63 19.51 26.16 -11.89
N TRP A 64 19.15 24.93 -12.33
CA TRP A 64 18.35 24.66 -13.53
C TRP A 64 17.44 23.45 -13.33
N VAL A 65 16.47 23.31 -14.22
CA VAL A 65 15.57 22.15 -14.26
C VAL A 65 15.72 21.40 -15.57
N ASN A 66 15.27 20.16 -15.60
CA ASN A 66 15.21 19.38 -16.82
C ASN A 66 14.37 20.12 -17.88
N GLY A 67 14.96 20.36 -19.05
CA GLY A 67 14.34 21.14 -20.12
C GLY A 67 14.83 22.58 -20.23
N THR A 68 15.60 23.10 -19.28
CA THR A 68 16.23 24.42 -19.39
C THR A 68 17.19 24.42 -20.59
N ILE A 69 17.08 25.44 -21.44
CA ILE A 69 17.96 25.65 -22.59
C ILE A 69 19.11 26.57 -22.18
N GLY A 70 20.30 26.27 -22.68
CA GLY A 70 21.47 27.09 -22.48
C GLY A 70 22.40 27.05 -23.68
N THR A 71 23.41 27.88 -23.62
CA THR A 71 24.50 27.94 -24.64
C THR A 71 25.82 27.74 -23.92
N ILE A 72 26.64 26.85 -24.43
CA ILE A 72 28.00 26.62 -23.89
C ILE A 72 28.83 27.87 -24.12
N SER A 73 29.29 28.48 -23.01
CA SER A 73 30.21 29.65 -23.06
C SER A 73 31.67 29.25 -23.10
N GLY A 74 32.02 28.14 -22.47
CA GLY A 74 33.40 27.65 -22.42
C GLY A 74 33.53 26.26 -21.83
N ILE A 75 34.73 25.71 -21.94
CA ILE A 75 35.15 24.46 -21.30
C ILE A 75 36.56 24.72 -20.79
N ASP A 76 36.79 24.43 -19.50
CA ASP A 76 38.13 24.62 -18.91
C ASP A 76 39.01 23.35 -19.06
N GLU A 77 40.27 23.49 -18.59
CA GLU A 77 41.24 22.40 -18.62
C GLU A 77 40.91 21.23 -17.68
N GLU A 78 39.98 21.43 -16.73
CA GLU A 78 39.49 20.41 -15.80
C GLU A 78 38.18 19.79 -16.25
N ASP A 79 37.83 19.95 -17.53
CA ASP A 79 36.57 19.48 -18.14
C ASP A 79 35.30 20.06 -17.47
N THR A 80 35.40 21.20 -16.81
CA THR A 80 34.21 21.92 -16.32
C THR A 80 33.56 22.66 -17.48
N LEU A 81 32.27 22.39 -17.68
CA LEU A 81 31.49 23.00 -18.73
C LEU A 81 30.77 24.25 -18.22
N TYR A 82 30.94 25.39 -18.86
CA TYR A 82 30.23 26.63 -18.53
C TYR A 82 29.07 26.83 -19.50
N VAL A 83 27.87 27.07 -18.96
CA VAL A 83 26.63 27.23 -19.73
C VAL A 83 25.91 28.49 -19.29
N ILE A 84 25.58 29.36 -20.27
CA ILE A 84 24.72 30.52 -20.07
C ILE A 84 23.29 30.15 -20.46
N THR A 85 22.35 30.35 -19.56
CA THR A 85 20.91 30.15 -19.78
C THR A 85 20.23 31.36 -20.42
N GLU A 86 18.99 31.23 -20.87
CA GLU A 86 18.24 32.32 -21.56
C GLU A 86 18.05 33.56 -20.69
N ASP A 87 18.08 33.45 -19.38
CA ASP A 87 18.02 34.54 -18.41
C ASP A 87 19.38 35.26 -18.17
N GLY A 88 20.44 34.81 -18.87
CA GLY A 88 21.77 35.37 -18.82
C GLY A 88 22.62 34.93 -17.62
N GLN A 89 22.17 33.96 -16.87
CA GLN A 89 22.96 33.37 -15.78
C GLN A 89 23.94 32.34 -16.32
N GLU A 90 25.17 32.34 -15.84
CA GLU A 90 26.21 31.38 -16.16
C GLU A 90 26.38 30.37 -15.04
N PHE A 91 26.42 29.09 -15.40
CA PHE A 91 26.58 27.99 -14.45
C PHE A 91 27.75 27.09 -14.84
N ASP A 92 28.50 26.63 -13.83
CA ASP A 92 29.44 25.52 -13.95
C ASP A 92 28.68 24.20 -13.94
N VAL A 93 28.86 23.38 -14.95
CA VAL A 93 28.20 22.10 -15.12
C VAL A 93 29.21 20.97 -15.04
N LYS A 94 29.01 20.06 -14.14
CA LYS A 94 29.83 18.86 -13.93
C LYS A 94 29.09 17.60 -14.35
N LYS A 95 29.85 16.52 -14.47
CA LYS A 95 29.25 15.19 -14.70
C LYS A 95 28.31 14.83 -13.57
N ASP A 96 27.21 14.20 -13.92
CA ASP A 96 26.20 13.68 -12.99
C ASP A 96 25.93 12.20 -13.32
N SER A 97 25.28 11.49 -12.39
CA SER A 97 25.11 10.05 -12.48
C SER A 97 23.64 9.66 -12.67
N TRP A 98 23.41 8.60 -13.46
CA TRP A 98 22.11 7.93 -13.59
C TRP A 98 22.25 6.49 -13.14
N ARG A 99 21.33 6.03 -12.30
CA ARG A 99 21.31 4.68 -11.75
C ARG A 99 20.39 3.78 -12.58
N ASN A 100 20.87 2.61 -12.97
CA ASN A 100 20.05 1.53 -13.50
C ASN A 100 19.58 0.67 -12.32
N ILE A 101 18.31 0.73 -12.01
CA ILE A 101 17.73 0.08 -10.81
C ILE A 101 16.77 -1.02 -11.25
N ARG A 102 16.90 -2.21 -10.63
CA ARG A 102 15.94 -3.28 -10.71
C ARG A 102 15.13 -3.33 -9.42
N TYR A 103 13.81 -3.38 -9.52
CA TYR A 103 12.94 -3.58 -8.38
C TYR A 103 12.76 -5.07 -8.10
N LYS A 104 13.06 -5.51 -6.88
CA LYS A 104 12.90 -6.89 -6.41
C LYS A 104 11.97 -6.91 -5.21
N TYR A 105 10.98 -7.82 -5.24
CA TYR A 105 10.11 -8.00 -4.10
C TYR A 105 10.78 -8.90 -3.06
N ASN A 106 10.94 -8.38 -1.85
CA ASN A 106 11.42 -9.15 -0.69
C ASN A 106 10.22 -9.78 0.03
N GLU A 107 10.09 -11.10 -0.07
CA GLU A 107 8.97 -11.85 0.53
C GLU A 107 9.00 -11.84 2.06
N LEU A 108 10.19 -11.75 2.67
CA LEU A 108 10.35 -11.75 4.13
C LEU A 108 9.90 -10.42 4.74
N GLU A 109 10.33 -9.32 4.15
CA GLU A 109 10.01 -7.97 4.63
C GLU A 109 8.74 -7.39 4.00
N LYS A 110 8.15 -8.10 3.02
CA LYS A 110 6.94 -7.70 2.26
C LYS A 110 7.04 -6.31 1.65
N LYS A 111 8.23 -5.93 1.20
CA LYS A 111 8.49 -4.64 0.56
C LYS A 111 9.25 -4.81 -0.75
N ILE A 112 9.17 -3.77 -1.60
CA ILE A 112 9.96 -3.69 -2.82
C ILE A 112 11.31 -3.08 -2.46
N GLU A 113 12.39 -3.76 -2.84
CA GLU A 113 13.76 -3.31 -2.67
C GLU A 113 14.34 -2.87 -4.01
N GLU A 114 15.23 -1.89 -3.97
CA GLU A 114 15.98 -1.41 -5.13
C GLU A 114 17.34 -2.09 -5.18
N GLU A 115 17.61 -2.78 -6.27
CA GLU A 115 18.92 -3.36 -6.58
C GLU A 115 19.57 -2.50 -7.67
N GLU A 116 20.67 -1.83 -7.36
CA GLU A 116 21.45 -1.07 -8.34
C GLU A 116 22.26 -2.02 -9.19
N LEU A 117 22.01 -2.03 -10.51
CA LEU A 117 22.70 -2.86 -11.48
C LEU A 117 23.91 -2.15 -12.06
N GLY A 118 23.86 -0.84 -12.19
CA GLY A 118 24.93 -0.04 -12.72
C GLY A 118 24.64 1.44 -12.71
N VAL A 119 25.66 2.21 -13.01
CA VAL A 119 25.62 3.69 -13.02
C VAL A 119 26.24 4.18 -14.31
N PHE A 120 25.60 5.15 -14.95
CA PHE A 120 26.12 5.92 -16.06
C PHE A 120 26.46 7.34 -15.58
N ILE A 121 27.64 7.81 -15.85
CA ILE A 121 28.17 9.14 -15.47
C ILE A 121 28.49 9.93 -16.73
N GLN A 122 27.84 11.10 -16.88
CA GLN A 122 28.07 12.00 -18.00
C GLN A 122 27.53 13.40 -17.65
N TYR A 123 27.85 14.43 -18.44
CA TYR A 123 27.23 15.74 -18.31
C TYR A 123 25.72 15.66 -18.54
N PRO A 124 24.90 16.33 -17.73
CA PRO A 124 23.43 16.24 -17.80
C PRO A 124 22.86 17.12 -18.93
N ILE A 125 23.46 17.07 -20.11
CA ILE A 125 23.10 17.89 -21.26
C ILE A 125 22.96 17.07 -22.56
N ARG A 126 22.30 17.68 -23.55
CA ARG A 126 22.25 17.27 -24.94
C ARG A 126 22.30 18.48 -25.85
N LEU A 127 22.79 18.32 -27.07
CA LEU A 127 22.61 19.33 -28.11
C LEU A 127 21.12 19.55 -28.39
N ALA A 128 20.69 20.78 -28.52
CA ALA A 128 19.30 21.14 -28.56
C ALA A 128 18.90 22.24 -29.56
N TRP A 129 19.58 22.39 -30.68
CA TRP A 129 19.01 23.13 -31.81
C TRP A 129 17.77 22.42 -32.37
N ALA A 130 17.74 21.09 -32.25
CA ALA A 130 16.56 20.28 -32.50
C ALA A 130 16.35 19.25 -31.39
N ILE A 131 15.09 18.95 -31.08
CA ILE A 131 14.68 17.87 -30.18
C ILE A 131 13.46 17.14 -30.77
N THR A 132 13.24 15.88 -30.40
CA THR A 132 12.03 15.17 -30.84
C THR A 132 10.80 15.69 -30.11
N ILE A 133 9.63 15.62 -30.78
CA ILE A 133 8.35 16.00 -30.23
C ILE A 133 8.07 15.24 -28.91
N HIS A 134 8.43 13.95 -28.83
CA HIS A 134 8.26 13.19 -27.59
C HIS A 134 9.11 13.72 -26.43
N LYS A 135 10.34 14.12 -26.69
CA LYS A 135 11.22 14.68 -25.67
C LYS A 135 10.88 16.12 -25.28
N SER A 136 10.09 16.81 -26.11
CA SER A 136 9.55 18.14 -25.76
C SER A 136 8.31 18.09 -24.85
N GLN A 137 7.82 16.92 -24.48
CA GLN A 137 6.70 16.81 -23.55
C GLN A 137 7.07 17.38 -22.18
N GLY A 138 6.21 18.26 -21.66
CA GLY A 138 6.47 18.98 -20.40
C GLY A 138 7.28 20.28 -20.57
N LEU A 139 7.94 20.50 -21.73
CA LEU A 139 8.67 21.71 -22.01
C LEU A 139 7.77 22.78 -22.63
N THR A 140 8.18 24.03 -22.49
CA THR A 140 7.48 25.19 -23.07
C THR A 140 8.51 26.11 -23.71
N PHE A 141 8.20 26.62 -24.92
CA PHE A 141 9.08 27.47 -25.69
C PHE A 141 8.40 28.77 -26.07
N SER A 142 9.12 29.86 -26.14
CA SER A 142 8.65 31.14 -26.68
C SER A 142 8.58 31.12 -28.21
N ARG A 143 9.53 30.42 -28.84
CA ARG A 143 9.61 30.26 -30.32
C ARG A 143 10.00 28.83 -30.65
N VAL A 144 9.34 28.26 -31.65
CA VAL A 144 9.60 26.88 -32.08
C VAL A 144 9.37 26.70 -33.57
N VAL A 145 10.31 26.03 -34.23
CA VAL A 145 10.13 25.52 -35.63
C VAL A 145 9.70 24.06 -35.50
N ILE A 146 8.55 23.71 -36.09
CA ILE A 146 8.03 22.36 -36.09
C ILE A 146 8.19 21.74 -37.47
N ASP A 147 8.89 20.60 -37.51
CA ASP A 147 9.14 19.85 -38.73
C ASP A 147 8.33 18.54 -38.74
N PHE A 148 7.29 18.51 -39.56
CA PHE A 148 6.46 17.33 -39.84
C PHE A 148 6.85 16.60 -41.13
N THR A 149 7.99 16.92 -41.77
CA THR A 149 8.37 16.30 -43.04
C THR A 149 8.59 14.79 -42.94
N GLY A 150 9.00 14.29 -41.76
CA GLY A 150 9.10 12.87 -41.46
C GLY A 150 7.76 12.14 -41.27
N GLY A 151 6.64 12.84 -41.41
CA GLY A 151 5.30 12.34 -41.14
C GLY A 151 4.96 12.26 -39.63
N VAL A 152 3.68 12.35 -39.31
CA VAL A 152 3.16 12.10 -37.95
C VAL A 152 2.77 10.62 -37.85
N PHE A 153 3.37 9.90 -36.92
CA PHE A 153 3.17 8.44 -36.78
C PHE A 153 2.47 8.03 -35.48
N ALA A 154 2.33 8.95 -34.56
CA ALA A 154 1.66 8.70 -33.28
C ALA A 154 0.44 9.59 -33.10
N GLY A 155 -0.67 9.02 -32.67
CA GLY A 155 -1.89 9.77 -32.35
C GLY A 155 -1.63 10.84 -31.30
N GLY A 156 -2.05 12.09 -31.58
CA GLY A 156 -1.83 13.24 -30.71
C GLY A 156 -0.46 13.90 -30.84
N GLN A 157 0.47 13.39 -31.65
CA GLN A 157 1.83 13.95 -31.80
C GLN A 157 1.81 15.39 -32.33
N ALA A 158 0.92 15.70 -33.27
CA ALA A 158 0.73 17.07 -33.79
C ALA A 158 0.25 18.01 -32.66
N TYR A 159 -0.70 17.57 -31.84
CA TYR A 159 -1.16 18.35 -30.67
C TYR A 159 -0.02 18.62 -29.70
N VAL A 160 0.80 17.59 -29.37
CA VAL A 160 1.94 17.77 -28.47
C VAL A 160 2.90 18.82 -29.02
N ALA A 161 3.25 18.77 -30.31
CA ALA A 161 4.16 19.73 -30.91
C ALA A 161 3.62 21.17 -30.87
N LEU A 162 2.36 21.38 -31.28
CA LEU A 162 1.74 22.70 -31.29
C LEU A 162 1.54 23.30 -29.91
N SER A 163 1.23 22.44 -28.91
CA SER A 163 1.05 22.88 -27.54
C SER A 163 2.37 23.17 -26.78
N ARG A 164 3.52 23.05 -27.46
CA ARG A 164 4.82 23.38 -26.82
C ARG A 164 5.14 24.88 -26.88
N CYS A 165 4.45 25.67 -27.66
CA CYS A 165 4.71 27.10 -27.74
C CYS A 165 3.69 27.91 -26.93
N THR A 166 4.15 28.99 -26.31
CA THR A 166 3.32 29.88 -25.49
C THR A 166 2.35 30.74 -26.31
N SER A 167 2.67 31.00 -27.59
CA SER A 167 1.85 31.79 -28.49
C SER A 167 1.83 31.23 -29.90
N LEU A 168 0.78 31.55 -30.67
CA LEU A 168 0.68 31.14 -32.07
C LEU A 168 1.76 31.80 -32.93
N ASP A 169 2.08 33.05 -32.64
CA ASP A 169 3.11 33.83 -33.37
C ASP A 169 4.54 33.28 -33.18
N GLY A 170 4.74 32.51 -32.11
CA GLY A 170 6.01 31.82 -31.86
C GLY A 170 6.18 30.52 -32.67
N ILE A 171 5.15 30.04 -33.37
CA ILE A 171 5.17 28.78 -34.07
C ILE A 171 5.52 29.03 -35.55
N GLN A 172 6.59 28.38 -36.00
CA GLN A 172 6.90 28.26 -37.42
C GLN A 172 6.77 26.82 -37.88
N LEU A 173 6.03 26.57 -38.97
CA LEU A 173 5.89 25.25 -39.54
C LEU A 173 6.83 25.13 -40.78
N LYS A 174 7.67 24.12 -40.78
CA LYS A 174 8.50 23.82 -41.92
C LYS A 174 7.73 23.19 -43.09
N LYS A 175 6.62 22.50 -42.77
CA LYS A 175 5.65 21.94 -43.73
C LYS A 175 4.26 22.22 -43.22
N GLN A 176 3.35 22.57 -44.13
CA GLN A 176 1.94 22.77 -43.80
C GLN A 176 1.31 21.49 -43.23
N ILE A 177 0.54 21.65 -42.14
CA ILE A 177 -0.17 20.54 -41.51
C ILE A 177 -1.38 20.17 -42.37
N THR A 178 -1.53 18.89 -42.64
CA THR A 178 -2.68 18.32 -43.33
C THR A 178 -3.63 17.61 -42.37
N ARG A 179 -4.84 17.30 -42.84
CA ARG A 179 -5.79 16.50 -42.02
C ARG A 179 -5.25 15.12 -41.64
N GLY A 180 -4.37 14.54 -42.47
CA GLY A 180 -3.73 13.26 -42.18
C GLY A 180 -2.71 13.30 -41.06
N ASP A 181 -2.18 14.48 -40.74
CA ASP A 181 -1.24 14.68 -39.63
C ASP A 181 -1.96 14.81 -38.28
N ILE A 182 -3.32 14.99 -38.28
CA ILE A 182 -4.14 15.15 -37.08
C ILE A 182 -5.03 13.93 -36.92
N PHE A 183 -4.59 12.98 -36.10
CA PHE A 183 -5.40 11.81 -35.79
C PHE A 183 -5.29 11.43 -34.30
N VAL A 184 -6.31 10.75 -33.82
CA VAL A 184 -6.41 10.26 -32.45
C VAL A 184 -6.67 8.76 -32.50
N ARG A 185 -6.11 8.01 -31.56
CA ARG A 185 -6.36 6.57 -31.46
C ARG A 185 -7.85 6.30 -31.22
N PRO A 186 -8.46 5.32 -31.92
CA PRO A 186 -9.88 5.00 -31.75
C PRO A 186 -10.27 4.65 -30.31
N GLU A 187 -9.35 4.06 -29.54
CA GLU A 187 -9.56 3.71 -28.12
C GLU A 187 -9.77 4.97 -27.27
N ILE A 188 -9.01 6.04 -27.55
CA ILE A 188 -9.14 7.32 -26.84
C ILE A 188 -10.47 7.98 -27.20
N VAL A 189 -10.90 7.91 -28.46
CA VAL A 189 -12.21 8.44 -28.89
C VAL A 189 -13.34 7.68 -28.18
N LYS A 190 -13.27 6.35 -28.11
CA LYS A 190 -14.24 5.54 -27.36
C LYS A 190 -14.23 5.85 -25.88
N PHE A 191 -13.07 6.08 -25.29
CA PHE A 191 -12.94 6.49 -23.89
C PHE A 191 -13.56 7.86 -23.66
N SER A 192 -13.27 8.86 -24.51
CA SER A 192 -13.80 10.22 -24.36
C SER A 192 -15.32 10.28 -24.44
N GLN A 193 -15.96 9.42 -25.23
CA GLN A 193 -17.42 9.30 -25.29
C GLN A 193 -18.04 8.80 -23.97
N ARG A 194 -17.26 8.09 -23.15
CA ARG A 194 -17.68 7.57 -21.83
C ARG A 194 -17.11 8.39 -20.67
N PHE A 195 -16.28 9.37 -20.97
CA PHE A 195 -15.65 10.22 -19.97
C PHE A 195 -16.71 11.06 -19.26
N ASN A 196 -16.64 11.14 -17.94
CA ASN A 196 -17.61 11.82 -17.09
C ASN A 196 -19.08 11.35 -17.25
N ASN A 197 -19.30 10.11 -17.70
CA ASN A 197 -20.64 9.55 -17.72
C ASN A 197 -21.15 9.37 -16.27
N ARG A 198 -22.09 10.23 -15.88
CA ARG A 198 -22.65 10.29 -14.51
C ARG A 198 -23.20 8.95 -14.04
N GLN A 199 -23.93 8.24 -14.90
CA GLN A 199 -24.49 6.92 -14.56
C GLN A 199 -23.40 5.88 -14.29
N SER A 200 -22.32 5.89 -15.09
CA SER A 200 -21.18 4.98 -14.90
C SER A 200 -20.43 5.29 -13.60
N ILE A 201 -20.26 6.58 -13.28
CA ILE A 201 -19.63 7.03 -12.03
C ILE A 201 -20.46 6.63 -10.83
N GLU A 202 -21.77 6.92 -10.82
CA GLU A 202 -22.69 6.55 -9.74
C GLU A 202 -22.74 5.04 -9.52
N LYS A 203 -22.76 4.27 -10.62
CA LYS A 203 -22.69 2.81 -10.54
C LYS A 203 -21.37 2.32 -9.92
N ALA A 204 -20.23 2.90 -10.32
CA ALA A 204 -18.92 2.56 -9.78
C ALA A 204 -18.80 2.93 -8.29
N LEU A 205 -19.33 4.11 -7.90
CA LEU A 205 -19.36 4.54 -6.49
C LEU A 205 -20.21 3.60 -5.63
N LYS A 206 -21.40 3.21 -6.08
CA LYS A 206 -22.22 2.22 -5.37
C LYS A 206 -21.53 0.87 -5.24
N GLN A 207 -20.82 0.43 -6.28
CA GLN A 207 -20.04 -0.81 -6.22
C GLN A 207 -18.91 -0.72 -5.20
N ALA A 208 -18.14 0.37 -5.20
CA ALA A 208 -17.06 0.59 -4.24
C ALA A 208 -17.60 0.71 -2.80
N GLN A 209 -18.71 1.40 -2.60
CA GLN A 209 -19.37 1.50 -1.30
C GLN A 209 -19.80 0.12 -0.77
N ALA A 210 -20.38 -0.72 -1.63
CA ALA A 210 -20.73 -2.08 -1.25
C ALA A 210 -19.51 -2.91 -0.83
N ASP A 211 -18.37 -2.77 -1.53
CA ASP A 211 -17.14 -3.48 -1.17
C ASP A 211 -16.65 -3.09 0.23
N VAL A 212 -16.66 -1.80 0.56
CA VAL A 212 -16.29 -1.31 1.90
C VAL A 212 -17.24 -1.89 2.95
N GLN A 213 -18.55 -1.81 2.74
CA GLN A 213 -19.56 -2.33 3.66
C GLN A 213 -19.44 -3.84 3.89
N TYR A 214 -19.12 -4.63 2.84
CA TYR A 214 -18.86 -6.06 3.00
C TYR A 214 -17.60 -6.32 3.83
N VAL A 215 -16.53 -5.54 3.65
CA VAL A 215 -15.30 -5.66 4.45
C VAL A 215 -15.58 -5.33 5.92
N GLU A 216 -16.29 -4.24 6.20
CA GLU A 216 -16.68 -3.85 7.55
C GLU A 216 -17.56 -4.91 8.22
N ALA A 217 -18.55 -5.45 7.49
CA ALA A 217 -19.37 -6.55 7.99
C ALA A 217 -18.51 -7.75 8.42
N VAL A 218 -17.52 -8.15 7.59
CA VAL A 218 -16.61 -9.25 7.94
C VAL A 218 -15.82 -8.95 9.22
N GLN A 219 -15.29 -7.73 9.33
CA GLN A 219 -14.51 -7.32 10.50
C GLN A 219 -15.35 -7.35 11.79
N HIS A 220 -16.61 -6.87 11.74
CA HIS A 220 -17.53 -6.92 12.89
C HIS A 220 -17.89 -8.36 13.26
N PHE A 221 -18.13 -9.22 12.27
CA PHE A 221 -18.35 -10.64 12.53
C PHE A 221 -17.17 -11.29 13.26
N ASP A 222 -15.94 -11.03 12.81
CA ASP A 222 -14.73 -11.64 13.37
C ASP A 222 -14.43 -11.13 14.80
N LYS A 223 -14.92 -9.93 15.15
CA LYS A 223 -14.89 -9.36 16.50
C LYS A 223 -16.03 -9.86 17.41
N GLY A 224 -17.01 -10.60 16.86
CA GLY A 224 -18.19 -11.05 17.59
C GLY A 224 -19.28 -9.98 17.76
N ASP A 225 -19.14 -8.82 17.10
CA ASP A 225 -20.14 -7.75 17.09
C ASP A 225 -21.18 -8.03 16.01
N PHE A 226 -22.13 -8.90 16.35
CA PHE A 226 -23.12 -9.39 15.39
C PHE A 226 -24.19 -8.35 15.02
N GLU A 227 -24.44 -7.38 15.88
CA GLU A 227 -25.40 -6.30 15.60
C GLU A 227 -24.87 -5.42 14.46
N ARG A 228 -23.66 -4.89 14.61
CA ARG A 228 -23.02 -4.10 13.55
C ARG A 228 -22.70 -4.92 12.31
N PHE A 229 -22.37 -6.21 12.45
CA PHE A 229 -22.24 -7.10 11.31
C PHE A 229 -23.50 -7.11 10.45
N LEU A 230 -24.67 -7.30 11.07
CA LEU A 230 -25.95 -7.36 10.36
C LEU A 230 -26.27 -6.01 9.70
N GLU A 231 -26.07 -4.91 10.41
CA GLU A 231 -26.28 -3.55 9.88
C GLU A 231 -25.45 -3.33 8.60
N GLN A 232 -24.13 -3.51 8.67
CA GLN A 232 -23.25 -3.32 7.52
C GLN A 232 -23.52 -4.32 6.40
N PHE A 233 -23.90 -5.55 6.72
CA PHE A 233 -24.25 -6.56 5.75
C PHE A 233 -25.53 -6.19 4.98
N PHE A 234 -26.55 -5.69 5.64
CA PHE A 234 -27.78 -5.23 4.98
C PHE A 234 -27.53 -3.98 4.12
N LEU A 235 -26.72 -3.03 4.58
CA LEU A 235 -26.30 -1.88 3.78
C LEU A 235 -25.55 -2.32 2.51
N ALA A 236 -24.64 -3.29 2.63
CA ALA A 236 -23.91 -3.83 1.50
C ALA A 236 -24.84 -4.50 0.46
N ILE A 237 -25.81 -5.30 0.92
CA ILE A 237 -26.81 -5.94 0.04
C ILE A 237 -27.67 -4.88 -0.66
N HIS A 238 -28.06 -3.83 0.05
CA HIS A 238 -28.84 -2.70 -0.54
C HIS A 238 -28.04 -1.97 -1.61
N SER A 239 -26.77 -1.74 -1.37
CA SER A 239 -25.86 -1.06 -2.32
C SER A 239 -25.57 -1.93 -3.55
N ARG A 240 -25.40 -3.26 -3.37
CA ARG A 240 -25.14 -4.24 -4.42
C ARG A 240 -25.63 -5.62 -4.02
N TYR A 241 -26.64 -6.12 -4.71
CA TYR A 241 -27.21 -7.44 -4.43
C TYR A 241 -26.31 -8.59 -4.92
N ASP A 242 -25.35 -8.96 -4.07
CA ASP A 242 -24.36 -10.01 -4.38
C ASP A 242 -24.65 -11.35 -3.71
N ILE A 243 -25.74 -11.47 -2.93
CA ILE A 243 -26.04 -12.64 -2.11
C ILE A 243 -26.15 -13.94 -2.92
N GLU A 244 -26.55 -13.81 -4.19
CA GLU A 244 -26.66 -14.94 -5.11
C GLU A 244 -25.32 -15.41 -5.69
N LYS A 245 -24.27 -14.60 -5.59
CA LYS A 245 -22.95 -14.95 -6.12
C LYS A 245 -22.34 -16.15 -5.38
N PRO A 246 -21.74 -17.11 -6.08
CA PRO A 246 -21.18 -18.32 -5.46
C PRO A 246 -20.17 -18.03 -4.34
N LEU A 247 -19.39 -16.97 -4.50
CA LEU A 247 -18.37 -16.52 -3.53
C LEU A 247 -19.02 -16.08 -2.22
N ILE A 248 -20.07 -15.28 -2.29
CA ILE A 248 -20.80 -14.77 -1.11
C ILE A 248 -21.56 -15.91 -0.44
N LYS A 249 -22.23 -16.79 -1.20
CA LYS A 249 -22.87 -18.00 -0.66
C LYS A 249 -21.87 -18.88 0.11
N ARG A 250 -20.67 -19.08 -0.46
CA ARG A 250 -19.59 -19.85 0.19
C ARG A 250 -19.11 -19.15 1.49
N PHE A 251 -18.95 -17.83 1.45
CA PHE A 251 -18.57 -17.05 2.63
C PHE A 251 -19.62 -17.18 3.74
N ILE A 252 -20.90 -16.95 3.44
CA ILE A 252 -22.01 -17.08 4.42
C ILE A 252 -22.04 -18.49 5.03
N ARG A 253 -21.95 -19.53 4.20
CA ARG A 253 -21.91 -20.93 4.69
C ARG A 253 -20.75 -21.17 5.65
N LYS A 254 -19.56 -20.64 5.33
CA LYS A 254 -18.39 -20.76 6.21
C LYS A 254 -18.63 -20.07 7.56
N LYS A 255 -19.18 -18.85 7.58
CA LYS A 255 -19.47 -18.11 8.81
C LYS A 255 -20.57 -18.79 9.64
N LEU A 256 -21.64 -19.26 9.01
CA LEU A 256 -22.69 -20.07 9.68
C LEU A 256 -22.12 -21.38 10.25
N GLY A 257 -21.20 -22.02 9.53
CA GLY A 257 -20.50 -23.21 10.03
C GLY A 257 -19.73 -22.94 11.34
N ILE A 258 -19.05 -21.81 11.42
CA ILE A 258 -18.34 -21.40 12.66
C ILE A 258 -19.34 -21.25 13.82
N ILE A 259 -20.47 -20.56 13.60
CA ILE A 259 -21.51 -20.36 14.65
C ILE A 259 -22.08 -21.72 15.10
N ASN A 260 -22.36 -22.62 14.16
CA ASN A 260 -22.88 -23.95 14.49
C ASN A 260 -21.87 -24.77 15.30
N ASN A 261 -20.59 -24.75 14.93
CA ASN A 261 -19.54 -25.43 15.68
C ASN A 261 -19.42 -24.87 17.11
N LEU A 262 -19.46 -23.55 17.27
CA LEU A 262 -19.44 -22.92 18.59
C LEU A 262 -20.65 -23.30 19.42
N LYS A 263 -21.85 -23.39 18.85
CA LYS A 263 -23.06 -23.86 19.55
C LYS A 263 -22.92 -25.33 20.02
N VAL A 264 -22.41 -26.21 19.18
CA VAL A 264 -22.18 -27.61 19.53
C VAL A 264 -21.17 -27.73 20.67
N GLU A 265 -20.05 -27.00 20.59
CA GLU A 265 -19.02 -27.01 21.62
C GLU A 265 -19.53 -26.42 22.94
N ASN A 266 -20.28 -25.32 22.90
CA ASN A 266 -20.90 -24.73 24.10
C ASN A 266 -21.87 -25.72 24.77
N LYS A 267 -22.66 -26.46 23.97
CA LYS A 267 -23.54 -27.50 24.53
C LYS A 267 -22.72 -28.61 25.18
N ARG A 268 -21.67 -29.10 24.51
CA ARG A 268 -20.77 -30.12 25.06
C ARG A 268 -20.14 -29.70 26.37
N LEU A 269 -19.64 -28.45 26.45
CA LEU A 269 -19.04 -27.90 27.66
C LEU A 269 -20.08 -27.80 28.81
N LYS A 270 -21.31 -27.37 28.52
CA LYS A 270 -22.39 -27.32 29.51
C LYS A 270 -22.73 -28.71 30.02
N ASP A 271 -22.81 -29.72 29.16
CA ASP A 271 -23.06 -31.08 29.55
C ASP A 271 -21.93 -31.66 30.43
N GLN A 272 -20.68 -31.42 30.05
CA GLN A 272 -19.50 -31.77 30.85
C GLN A 272 -19.52 -31.09 32.23
N PHE A 273 -19.82 -29.80 32.27
CA PHE A 273 -19.90 -29.05 33.51
C PHE A 273 -21.01 -29.62 34.42
N HIS A 274 -22.16 -29.98 33.83
CA HIS A 274 -23.26 -30.60 34.61
C HIS A 274 -22.85 -31.95 35.20
N VAL A 275 -22.14 -32.79 34.46
CA VAL A 275 -21.62 -34.08 34.93
C VAL A 275 -20.60 -33.87 36.05
N GLN A 276 -19.67 -32.94 35.89
CA GLN A 276 -18.68 -32.62 36.93
C GLN A 276 -19.37 -32.14 38.22
N ARG A 277 -20.35 -31.25 38.11
CA ARG A 277 -21.09 -30.77 39.27
C ARG A 277 -21.79 -31.90 40.01
N LYS A 278 -22.46 -32.81 39.33
CA LYS A 278 -23.09 -33.99 39.94
C LYS A 278 -22.07 -34.87 40.66
N ASN A 279 -20.90 -35.06 40.08
CA ASN A 279 -19.83 -35.84 40.72
C ASN A 279 -19.33 -35.16 41.99
N LEU A 280 -19.14 -33.82 41.95
CA LEU A 280 -18.75 -33.06 43.17
C LEU A 280 -19.82 -33.14 44.27
N GLU A 281 -21.09 -33.01 43.92
CA GLU A 281 -22.20 -33.17 44.86
C GLU A 281 -22.23 -34.59 45.47
N LYS A 282 -21.96 -35.62 44.68
CA LYS A 282 -21.86 -36.99 45.19
C LYS A 282 -20.69 -37.15 46.18
N TYR A 283 -19.49 -36.68 45.80
CA TYR A 283 -18.34 -36.77 46.70
C TYR A 283 -18.51 -35.93 47.96
N ALA A 284 -19.12 -34.75 47.86
CA ALA A 284 -19.46 -33.95 49.04
C ALA A 284 -20.35 -34.73 50.01
N ARG A 285 -21.34 -35.46 49.48
CA ARG A 285 -22.21 -36.31 50.31
C ARG A 285 -21.44 -37.47 50.97
N GLU A 286 -20.53 -38.10 50.26
CA GLU A 286 -19.67 -39.15 50.80
C GLU A 286 -18.83 -38.64 51.97
N TYR A 287 -18.15 -37.50 51.81
CA TYR A 287 -17.39 -36.86 52.90
C TYR A 287 -18.29 -36.46 54.08
N TYR A 288 -19.48 -35.94 53.83
CA TYR A 288 -20.44 -35.64 54.87
C TYR A 288 -20.81 -36.90 55.69
N LEU A 289 -21.07 -38.02 55.02
CA LEU A 289 -21.38 -39.29 55.70
C LEU A 289 -20.21 -39.79 56.53
N MET A 290 -18.96 -39.72 55.97
CA MET A 290 -17.73 -40.08 56.69
C MET A 290 -17.56 -39.19 57.96
N GLY A 291 -17.84 -37.91 57.89
CA GLY A 291 -17.85 -37.01 59.03
C GLY A 291 -18.84 -37.43 60.11
N ASN A 292 -20.05 -37.85 59.70
CA ASN A 292 -21.04 -38.40 60.64
C ASN A 292 -20.55 -39.70 61.30
N GLU A 293 -19.93 -40.59 60.55
CA GLU A 293 -19.37 -41.83 61.08
C GLU A 293 -18.26 -41.57 62.08
N CYS A 294 -17.37 -40.58 61.85
CA CYS A 294 -16.34 -40.19 62.80
C CYS A 294 -16.94 -39.75 64.18
N ILE A 295 -18.07 -39.07 64.20
CA ILE A 295 -18.76 -38.70 65.38
C ILE A 295 -19.38 -39.92 66.08
N ILE A 296 -20.10 -40.78 65.37
CA ILE A 296 -20.91 -41.86 65.89
C ILE A 296 -20.03 -43.04 66.37
N GLN A 297 -19.05 -43.41 65.62
CA GLN A 297 -18.26 -44.60 65.91
C GLN A 297 -16.94 -44.32 66.65
N ALA A 298 -16.25 -43.23 66.26
CA ALA A 298 -14.93 -42.91 66.79
C ALA A 298 -14.91 -41.86 67.87
N HIS A 299 -16.02 -41.11 68.06
CA HIS A 299 -16.08 -39.92 68.92
C HIS A 299 -14.98 -38.89 68.62
N ASP A 300 -14.56 -38.82 67.36
CA ASP A 300 -13.48 -37.94 66.92
C ASP A 300 -14.03 -36.70 66.19
N SER A 301 -14.22 -35.64 66.98
CA SER A 301 -14.71 -34.36 66.45
C SER A 301 -13.77 -33.73 65.42
N ARG A 302 -12.43 -33.90 65.55
CA ARG A 302 -11.46 -33.31 64.64
C ARG A 302 -11.56 -33.94 63.26
N ALA A 303 -11.57 -35.28 63.21
CA ALA A 303 -11.74 -36.00 61.98
C ALA A 303 -13.09 -35.70 61.30
N ALA A 304 -14.13 -35.57 62.09
CA ALA A 304 -15.46 -35.19 61.61
C ALA A 304 -15.48 -33.79 60.97
N ILE A 305 -14.88 -32.79 61.64
CA ILE A 305 -14.80 -31.39 61.10
C ILE A 305 -14.00 -31.39 59.82
N ALA A 306 -12.86 -32.09 59.73
CA ALA A 306 -12.07 -32.18 58.52
C ALA A 306 -12.86 -32.77 57.31
N ASN A 307 -13.70 -33.78 57.57
CA ASN A 307 -14.56 -34.37 56.57
C ASN A 307 -15.69 -33.43 56.13
N TYR A 308 -16.32 -32.68 57.10
CA TYR A 308 -17.34 -31.68 56.77
C TYR A 308 -16.72 -30.54 55.97
N ASP A 309 -15.48 -30.09 56.29
CA ASP A 309 -14.75 -29.09 55.52
C ASP A 309 -14.55 -29.54 54.08
N LYS A 310 -14.16 -30.80 53.89
CA LYS A 310 -13.99 -31.36 52.55
C LYS A 310 -15.30 -31.43 51.75
N ALA A 311 -16.41 -31.80 52.46
CA ALA A 311 -17.74 -31.80 51.87
C ALA A 311 -18.16 -30.39 51.41
N ILE A 312 -17.86 -29.37 52.25
CA ILE A 312 -18.15 -27.97 51.93
C ILE A 312 -17.26 -27.42 50.80
N GLU A 313 -15.98 -27.79 50.80
CA GLU A 313 -15.07 -27.43 49.69
C GLU A 313 -15.57 -27.94 48.34
N LEU A 314 -16.07 -29.18 48.29
CA LEU A 314 -16.59 -29.81 47.07
C LEU A 314 -17.99 -29.28 46.69
N ASN A 315 -18.82 -28.92 47.65
CA ASN A 315 -20.14 -28.30 47.46
C ASN A 315 -20.40 -27.22 48.49
N PRO A 316 -20.00 -25.96 48.22
CA PRO A 316 -20.21 -24.86 49.19
C PRO A 316 -21.67 -24.61 49.59
N SER A 317 -22.62 -25.05 48.78
CA SER A 317 -24.07 -24.93 49.08
C SER A 317 -24.66 -26.15 49.82
N TYR A 318 -23.81 -27.06 50.32
CA TYR A 318 -24.27 -28.24 51.01
C TYR A 318 -24.64 -27.88 52.47
N THR A 319 -25.84 -27.41 52.68
CA THR A 319 -26.39 -26.90 53.97
C THR A 319 -26.20 -27.88 55.15
N ASP A 320 -26.46 -29.17 54.93
CA ASP A 320 -26.31 -30.19 55.99
C ASP A 320 -24.87 -30.29 56.52
N ALA A 321 -23.86 -30.14 55.67
CA ALA A 321 -22.46 -30.19 56.05
C ALA A 321 -22.10 -28.96 56.91
N TRP A 322 -22.56 -27.78 56.55
CA TRP A 322 -22.41 -26.56 57.34
C TRP A 322 -23.07 -26.69 58.73
N VAL A 323 -24.32 -27.20 58.78
CA VAL A 323 -25.05 -27.42 60.03
C VAL A 323 -24.32 -28.39 60.93
N ARG A 324 -23.93 -29.55 60.38
CA ARG A 324 -23.23 -30.58 61.18
C ARG A 324 -21.87 -30.13 61.71
N LYS A 325 -21.09 -29.42 60.86
CA LYS A 325 -19.85 -28.78 61.32
C LYS A 325 -20.10 -27.80 62.43
N GLY A 326 -21.11 -26.90 62.32
CA GLY A 326 -21.45 -25.94 63.35
C GLY A 326 -21.87 -26.59 64.66
N ILE A 327 -22.67 -27.66 64.62
CA ILE A 327 -23.09 -28.42 65.83
C ILE A 327 -21.87 -29.06 66.48
N THR A 328 -20.95 -29.66 65.69
CA THR A 328 -19.76 -30.31 66.26
C THR A 328 -18.83 -29.29 66.93
N LEU A 329 -18.60 -28.15 66.32
CA LEU A 329 -17.79 -27.05 66.86
C LEU A 329 -18.41 -26.50 68.14
N HIS A 330 -19.73 -26.36 68.17
CA HIS A 330 -20.46 -25.92 69.40
C HIS A 330 -20.25 -26.90 70.57
N ASN A 331 -20.30 -28.20 70.30
CA ASN A 331 -20.06 -29.24 71.29
C ASN A 331 -18.63 -29.23 71.83
N ASP A 332 -17.68 -28.86 70.97
CA ASP A 332 -16.25 -28.70 71.29
C ASP A 332 -15.96 -27.34 71.98
N LYS A 333 -16.96 -26.50 72.21
CA LYS A 333 -16.90 -25.16 72.78
C LYS A 333 -16.24 -24.09 71.90
N GLU A 334 -16.11 -24.32 70.63
CA GLU A 334 -15.62 -23.39 69.61
C GLU A 334 -16.80 -22.54 69.11
N TYR A 335 -17.38 -21.72 70.00
CA TYR A 335 -18.65 -21.03 69.75
C TYR A 335 -18.64 -20.04 68.61
N TYR A 336 -17.52 -19.33 68.40
CA TYR A 336 -17.39 -18.35 67.31
C TYR A 336 -17.44 -19.01 65.97
N GLU A 337 -16.65 -20.07 65.76
CA GLU A 337 -16.61 -20.81 64.50
C GLU A 337 -17.92 -21.56 64.22
N ALA A 338 -18.59 -22.06 65.29
CA ALA A 338 -19.89 -22.65 65.19
C ALA A 338 -20.92 -21.66 64.63
N GLU A 339 -20.93 -20.43 65.17
CA GLU A 339 -21.84 -19.37 64.74
C GLU A 339 -21.61 -19.01 63.28
N VAL A 340 -20.35 -18.89 62.84
CA VAL A 340 -19.99 -18.65 61.43
C VAL A 340 -20.56 -19.76 60.52
N CYS A 341 -20.36 -21.02 60.86
CA CYS A 341 -20.87 -22.15 60.09
C CYS A 341 -22.40 -22.18 60.00
N LEU A 342 -23.09 -21.91 61.08
CA LEU A 342 -24.58 -21.88 61.12
C LEU A 342 -25.14 -20.69 60.32
N ASN A 343 -24.43 -19.55 60.34
CA ASN A 343 -24.83 -18.39 59.54
C ASN A 343 -24.62 -18.66 58.05
N GLU A 344 -23.54 -19.36 57.63
CA GLU A 344 -23.37 -19.77 56.25
C GLU A 344 -24.42 -20.81 55.83
N ALA A 345 -24.76 -21.77 56.69
CA ALA A 345 -25.84 -22.70 56.43
C ALA A 345 -27.20 -22.00 56.21
N ARG A 346 -27.45 -20.85 56.87
CA ARG A 346 -28.67 -20.08 56.70
C ARG A 346 -28.76 -19.27 55.41
N LYS A 347 -27.59 -18.93 54.82
CA LYS A 347 -27.50 -18.20 53.54
C LYS A 347 -27.72 -19.11 52.32
N ASN A 348 -27.38 -20.38 52.45
CA ASN A 348 -27.51 -21.42 51.41
C ASN A 348 -28.89 -22.07 51.45
#